data_334aca61fdae9c336cb6ab0f2cff73bd
#
_entry.id   334aca61fdae9c336cb6ab0f2cff73bd
#
_cell.length_a   1.000
_cell.length_b   1.000
_cell.length_c   1.000
_cell.angle_alpha   90.00
_cell.angle_beta   90.00
_cell.angle_gamma   90.00
#
_symmetry.space_group_name_H-M   'P 1'
#
loop_
_entity.id
_entity.type
_entity.pdbx_description
1 polymer ?
#
loop_
_entity_poly.entity_id
_entity_poly.type
_entity_poly.pdbx_seq_one_letter_code
_entity_poly.pdbx_strand_id
1 'polypeptide(L)'
;AKMTAGRIVQKLCDDYVVNLSADTIEDCVEAGKELFSEYKPRDWDDDKDASQLDICQMSFTDVLKNALEGLNEAQNKLRINKLTGEEDLMFQVPGLELEYNGRPDFSGQIELKTTWASVANTKSGKRSSSIPTQPTWSHLCQVAGYWAMKRKPQAIVYANENNFRVFTEENCEKLSAEALQNIWNHMVTKCRIRENLLKSADTIQDLLGLVEPDFSHMWAWDIHPDALNEAKKLWRFV
;
A
#
# COMPACT_ATOMS: atom_id res chain seq x y z
N ALA A 1 -1.56 -12.87 4.55
CA ALA A 1 -2.86 -12.53 5.20
C ALA A 1 -3.12 -11.02 5.25
N LYS A 2 -2.30 -10.19 5.92
CA LYS A 2 -2.57 -8.73 6.08
C LYS A 2 -2.77 -7.99 4.76
N MET A 3 -1.94 -8.27 3.76
CA MET A 3 -2.02 -7.62 2.46
C MET A 3 -3.31 -8.02 1.72
N THR A 4 -3.69 -9.29 1.81
CA THR A 4 -4.96 -9.79 1.25
C THR A 4 -6.15 -9.18 1.97
N ALA A 5 -6.14 -9.13 3.31
CA ALA A 5 -7.18 -8.47 4.07
C ALA A 5 -7.36 -7.00 3.69
N GLY A 6 -6.25 -6.26 3.48
CA GLY A 6 -6.29 -4.89 2.97
C GLY A 6 -6.95 -4.76 1.60
N ARG A 7 -6.63 -5.68 0.67
CA ARG A 7 -7.26 -5.71 -0.67
C ARG A 7 -8.75 -6.05 -0.61
N ILE A 8 -9.16 -6.94 0.30
CA ILE A 8 -10.57 -7.25 0.53
C ILE A 8 -11.32 -6.00 0.99
N VAL A 9 -10.78 -5.29 2.01
CA VAL A 9 -11.38 -4.03 2.47
C VAL A 9 -11.49 -3.01 1.35
N GLN A 10 -10.42 -2.79 0.60
CA GLN A 10 -10.41 -1.86 -0.52
C GLN A 10 -11.47 -2.22 -1.58
N LYS A 11 -11.53 -3.49 -2.00
CA LYS A 11 -12.54 -3.97 -2.94
C LYS A 11 -13.96 -3.71 -2.45
N LEU A 12 -14.25 -4.00 -1.19
CA LEU A 12 -15.58 -3.80 -0.63
C LEU A 12 -15.93 -2.31 -0.44
N CYS A 13 -14.95 -1.48 -0.13
CA CYS A 13 -15.15 -0.04 -0.18
C CYS A 13 -15.49 0.43 -1.60
N ASP A 14 -14.83 -0.11 -2.61
CA ASP A 14 -15.11 0.19 -4.01
C ASP A 14 -16.53 -0.28 -4.40
N ASP A 15 -16.90 -1.51 -4.04
CA ASP A 15 -18.22 -2.07 -4.29
C ASP A 15 -19.34 -1.26 -3.61
N TYR A 16 -19.12 -0.74 -2.41
CA TYR A 16 -20.09 0.03 -1.63
C TYR A 16 -20.20 1.48 -2.09
N VAL A 17 -19.07 2.21 -2.23
CA VAL A 17 -19.10 3.66 -2.46
C VAL A 17 -19.01 4.07 -3.92
N VAL A 18 -18.51 3.20 -4.81
CA VAL A 18 -18.32 3.49 -6.22
C VAL A 18 -19.32 2.78 -7.09
N ASN A 19 -19.35 1.44 -6.98
CA ASN A 19 -20.18 0.58 -7.83
C ASN A 19 -21.63 0.52 -7.37
N LEU A 20 -21.89 0.82 -6.09
CA LEU A 20 -23.21 0.70 -5.44
C LEU A 20 -23.80 -0.71 -5.63
N SER A 21 -22.94 -1.72 -5.64
CA SER A 21 -23.30 -3.14 -5.80
C SER A 21 -23.66 -3.81 -4.48
N ALA A 22 -23.37 -3.17 -3.35
CA ALA A 22 -23.80 -3.54 -2.00
C ALA A 22 -24.72 -2.44 -1.45
N ASP A 23 -25.89 -2.82 -0.96
CA ASP A 23 -26.88 -1.87 -0.45
C ASP A 23 -26.57 -1.46 1.00
N THR A 24 -25.94 -2.34 1.76
CA THR A 24 -25.62 -2.13 3.17
C THR A 24 -24.17 -2.50 3.52
N ILE A 25 -23.69 -2.01 4.66
CA ILE A 25 -22.38 -2.43 5.21
C ILE A 25 -22.42 -3.91 5.58
N GLU A 26 -23.55 -4.41 6.01
CA GLU A 26 -23.78 -5.81 6.35
C GLU A 26 -23.57 -6.71 5.13
N ASP A 27 -24.05 -6.33 3.94
CA ASP A 27 -23.79 -7.05 2.68
C ASP A 27 -22.30 -7.11 2.35
N CYS A 28 -21.58 -6.00 2.56
CA CYS A 28 -20.13 -5.95 2.42
C CYS A 28 -19.43 -6.89 3.41
N VAL A 29 -19.91 -6.96 4.65
CA VAL A 29 -19.32 -7.85 5.67
C VAL A 29 -19.49 -9.31 5.29
N GLU A 30 -20.67 -9.71 4.81
CA GLU A 30 -20.90 -11.10 4.35
C GLU A 30 -20.03 -11.44 3.12
N ALA A 31 -20.00 -10.57 2.12
CA ALA A 31 -19.13 -10.75 0.95
C ALA A 31 -17.63 -10.84 1.36
N GLY A 32 -17.22 -10.07 2.36
CA GLY A 32 -15.87 -10.14 2.91
C GLY A 32 -15.55 -11.48 3.55
N LYS A 33 -16.47 -12.07 4.30
CA LYS A 33 -16.31 -13.41 4.89
C LYS A 33 -16.13 -14.48 3.82
N GLU A 34 -16.87 -14.40 2.71
CA GLU A 34 -16.71 -15.31 1.56
C GLU A 34 -15.31 -15.17 0.96
N LEU A 35 -14.86 -13.93 0.68
CA LEU A 35 -13.53 -13.68 0.14
C LEU A 35 -12.40 -14.14 1.07
N PHE A 36 -12.57 -14.03 2.39
CA PHE A 36 -11.61 -14.61 3.34
C PHE A 36 -11.59 -16.13 3.30
N SER A 37 -12.73 -16.80 3.05
CA SER A 37 -12.80 -18.27 2.97
C SER A 37 -12.06 -18.83 1.76
N GLU A 38 -11.91 -18.04 0.71
CA GLU A 38 -11.16 -18.40 -0.50
C GLU A 38 -9.64 -18.24 -0.34
N TYR A 39 -9.19 -17.54 0.72
CA TYR A 39 -7.78 -17.30 0.93
C TYR A 39 -7.02 -18.59 1.27
N LYS A 40 -5.94 -18.81 0.56
CA LYS A 40 -5.01 -19.91 0.83
C LYS A 40 -3.73 -19.36 1.45
N PRO A 41 -3.34 -19.81 2.65
CA PRO A 41 -2.05 -19.48 3.25
C PRO A 41 -0.89 -19.86 2.33
N ARG A 42 0.27 -19.28 2.55
CA ARG A 42 1.49 -19.60 1.80
C ARG A 42 2.05 -20.93 2.25
N ASP A 43 2.43 -21.79 1.32
CA ASP A 43 2.93 -23.14 1.59
C ASP A 43 4.17 -23.19 2.52
N TRP A 44 4.95 -22.11 2.60
CA TRP A 44 6.18 -22.03 3.41
C TRP A 44 6.02 -21.30 4.76
N ASP A 45 4.85 -20.80 5.12
CA ASP A 45 4.59 -20.08 6.37
C ASP A 45 3.13 -20.25 6.85
N ASP A 46 2.57 -21.45 6.62
CA ASP A 46 1.14 -21.74 6.80
C ASP A 46 0.60 -21.39 8.18
N ASP A 47 1.25 -21.85 9.25
CA ASP A 47 0.76 -21.66 10.62
C ASP A 47 0.69 -20.18 11.02
N LYS A 48 1.72 -19.42 10.67
CA LYS A 48 1.79 -18.00 10.99
C LYS A 48 0.83 -17.18 10.13
N ASP A 49 0.73 -17.51 8.85
CA ASP A 49 -0.15 -16.81 7.92
C ASP A 49 -1.63 -17.12 8.22
N ALA A 50 -1.96 -18.36 8.59
CA ALA A 50 -3.30 -18.76 9.08
C ALA A 50 -3.67 -18.03 10.36
N SER A 51 -2.79 -18.02 11.37
CA SER A 51 -3.01 -17.28 12.62
C SER A 51 -3.17 -15.77 12.40
N GLN A 52 -2.48 -15.21 11.41
CA GLN A 52 -2.64 -13.82 11.04
C GLN A 52 -3.97 -13.57 10.31
N LEU A 53 -4.44 -14.53 9.51
CA LEU A 53 -5.74 -14.47 8.86
C LEU A 53 -6.88 -14.41 9.88
N ASP A 54 -6.86 -15.27 10.90
CA ASP A 54 -7.84 -15.27 11.99
C ASP A 54 -7.95 -13.88 12.66
N ILE A 55 -6.80 -13.25 12.93
CA ILE A 55 -6.77 -11.89 13.50
C ILE A 55 -7.41 -10.87 12.57
N CYS A 56 -7.13 -10.96 11.27
CA CYS A 56 -7.73 -10.08 10.28
C CYS A 56 -9.25 -10.29 10.19
N GLN A 57 -9.73 -11.52 10.19
CA GLN A 57 -11.15 -11.84 10.15
C GLN A 57 -11.90 -11.33 11.39
N MET A 58 -11.30 -11.48 12.57
CA MET A 58 -11.92 -11.02 13.85
C MET A 58 -12.13 -9.50 13.89
N SER A 59 -11.26 -8.71 13.27
CA SER A 59 -11.31 -7.24 13.26
C SER A 59 -11.85 -6.64 11.96
N PHE A 60 -12.19 -7.48 10.99
CA PHE A 60 -12.54 -7.06 9.64
C PHE A 60 -13.69 -6.05 9.58
N THR A 61 -14.79 -6.33 10.27
CA THR A 61 -15.99 -5.47 10.28
C THR A 61 -15.67 -4.06 10.76
N ASP A 62 -14.89 -3.93 11.82
CA ASP A 62 -14.55 -2.62 12.38
C ASP A 62 -13.56 -1.88 11.46
N VAL A 63 -12.58 -2.59 10.89
CA VAL A 63 -11.66 -2.00 9.90
C VAL A 63 -12.42 -1.50 8.68
N LEU A 64 -13.38 -2.26 8.15
CA LEU A 64 -14.20 -1.87 7.01
C LEU A 64 -15.03 -0.61 7.31
N LYS A 65 -15.72 -0.57 8.46
CA LYS A 65 -16.49 0.60 8.89
C LYS A 65 -15.61 1.85 8.99
N ASN A 66 -14.47 1.73 9.67
CA ASN A 66 -13.52 2.84 9.82
C ASN A 66 -12.91 3.28 8.47
N ALA A 67 -12.69 2.35 7.55
CA ALA A 67 -12.23 2.68 6.19
C ALA A 67 -13.28 3.49 5.42
N LEU A 68 -14.55 3.09 5.48
CA LEU A 68 -15.67 3.80 4.82
C LEU A 68 -15.87 5.21 5.40
N GLU A 69 -15.82 5.36 6.73
CA GLU A 69 -15.89 6.66 7.40
C GLU A 69 -14.72 7.57 7.00
N GLY A 70 -13.50 7.00 6.97
CA GLY A 70 -12.30 7.70 6.54
C GLY A 70 -12.35 8.15 5.08
N LEU A 71 -12.88 7.32 4.18
CA LEU A 71 -13.10 7.68 2.77
C LEU A 71 -14.12 8.82 2.62
N ASN A 72 -15.22 8.77 3.37
CA ASN A 72 -16.21 9.83 3.39
C ASN A 72 -15.61 11.16 3.88
N GLU A 73 -14.81 11.13 4.96
CA GLU A 73 -14.10 12.32 5.44
C GLU A 73 -13.12 12.85 4.38
N ALA A 74 -12.31 11.98 3.76
CA ALA A 74 -11.36 12.37 2.71
C ALA A 74 -12.08 12.98 1.49
N GLN A 75 -13.18 12.36 1.05
CA GLN A 75 -14.03 12.87 -0.02
C GLN A 75 -14.51 14.30 0.25
N ASN A 76 -15.01 14.55 1.46
CA ASN A 76 -15.50 15.86 1.88
C ASN A 76 -14.37 16.90 1.92
N LYS A 77 -13.22 16.55 2.52
CA LYS A 77 -12.05 17.45 2.59
C LYS A 77 -11.50 17.80 1.22
N LEU A 78 -11.44 16.85 0.31
CA LEU A 78 -10.98 17.07 -1.07
C LEU A 78 -12.08 17.64 -1.99
N ARG A 79 -13.31 17.78 -1.50
CA ARG A 79 -14.48 18.28 -2.25
C ARG A 79 -14.76 17.47 -3.51
N ILE A 80 -14.60 16.16 -3.42
CA ILE A 80 -14.88 15.23 -4.51
C ILE A 80 -16.38 14.95 -4.53
N ASN A 81 -17.08 15.29 -5.62
CA ASN A 81 -18.53 15.10 -5.72
C ASN A 81 -18.94 13.62 -5.70
N LYS A 82 -18.19 12.78 -6.41
CA LYS A 82 -18.42 11.32 -6.48
C LYS A 82 -17.08 10.60 -6.52
N LEU A 83 -16.90 9.62 -5.67
CA LEU A 83 -15.74 8.73 -5.73
C LEU A 83 -15.79 7.86 -6.99
N THR A 84 -14.64 7.63 -7.57
CA THR A 84 -14.38 6.61 -8.58
C THR A 84 -13.38 5.62 -8.03
N GLY A 85 -13.40 4.37 -8.50
CA GLY A 85 -12.50 3.32 -8.05
C GLY A 85 -11.07 3.49 -8.55
N GLU A 86 -10.33 2.39 -8.48
CA GLU A 86 -8.95 2.30 -8.96
C GLU A 86 -8.82 2.78 -10.41
N GLU A 87 -7.73 3.46 -10.69
CA GLU A 87 -7.39 3.95 -12.03
C GLU A 87 -5.93 3.63 -12.33
N ASP A 88 -5.67 2.95 -13.44
CA ASP A 88 -4.30 2.76 -13.91
C ASP A 88 -3.78 4.06 -14.50
N LEU A 89 -2.73 4.60 -13.90
CA LEU A 89 -2.03 5.79 -14.35
C LEU A 89 -0.68 5.41 -14.95
N MET A 90 -0.44 5.88 -16.17
CA MET A 90 0.85 5.72 -16.85
C MET A 90 1.38 7.11 -17.22
N PHE A 91 2.65 7.35 -16.98
CA PHE A 91 3.27 8.63 -17.24
C PHE A 91 4.71 8.46 -17.70
N GLN A 92 5.00 8.96 -18.91
CA GLN A 92 6.37 9.05 -19.41
C GLN A 92 7.09 10.21 -18.74
N VAL A 93 8.00 9.89 -17.83
CA VAL A 93 8.81 10.89 -17.13
C VAL A 93 9.92 11.39 -18.06
N PRO A 94 10.03 12.72 -18.32
CA PRO A 94 11.09 13.25 -19.17
C PRO A 94 12.49 12.84 -18.68
N GLY A 95 13.25 12.22 -19.58
CA GLY A 95 14.63 11.77 -19.31
C GLY A 95 14.73 10.43 -18.57
N LEU A 96 13.63 9.67 -18.44
CA LEU A 96 13.63 8.27 -18.10
C LEU A 96 13.18 7.43 -19.29
N GLU A 97 13.70 6.22 -19.42
CA GLU A 97 13.30 5.27 -20.49
C GLU A 97 12.03 4.51 -20.10
N LEU A 98 11.89 4.18 -18.82
CA LEU A 98 10.75 3.45 -18.31
C LEU A 98 9.65 4.43 -17.89
N GLU A 99 8.41 4.06 -18.21
CA GLU A 99 7.24 4.78 -17.75
C GLU A 99 7.02 4.58 -16.23
N TYR A 100 6.54 5.63 -15.59
CA TYR A 100 6.05 5.52 -14.22
C TYR A 100 4.61 5.03 -14.25
N ASN A 101 4.34 3.94 -13.52
CA ASN A 101 3.02 3.38 -13.36
C ASN A 101 2.54 3.58 -11.91
N GLY A 102 1.28 3.95 -11.74
CA GLY A 102 0.64 4.10 -10.45
C GLY A 102 -0.82 3.70 -10.50
N ARG A 103 -1.34 3.24 -9.37
CA ARG A 103 -2.76 2.87 -9.24
C ARG A 103 -3.27 3.41 -7.91
N PRO A 104 -3.82 4.64 -7.89
CA PRO A 104 -4.49 5.19 -6.72
C PRO A 104 -5.80 4.44 -6.45
N ASP A 105 -6.13 4.27 -5.18
CA ASP A 105 -7.29 3.49 -4.77
C ASP A 105 -8.61 4.18 -5.13
N PHE A 106 -8.71 5.51 -4.94
CA PHE A 106 -9.95 6.24 -5.22
C PHE A 106 -9.70 7.59 -5.89
N SER A 107 -10.43 7.85 -6.97
CA SER A 107 -10.52 9.14 -7.68
C SER A 107 -9.19 9.74 -8.15
N GLY A 108 -8.13 8.95 -8.16
CA GLY A 108 -6.79 9.43 -8.46
C GLY A 108 -6.20 10.37 -7.39
N GLN A 109 -6.81 10.45 -6.20
CA GLN A 109 -6.48 11.41 -5.15
C GLN A 109 -6.44 10.82 -3.75
N ILE A 110 -7.05 9.67 -3.48
CA ILE A 110 -7.13 9.06 -2.16
C ILE A 110 -6.45 7.71 -2.17
N GLU A 111 -5.55 7.51 -1.22
CA GLU A 111 -4.88 6.25 -0.93
C GLU A 111 -5.39 5.70 0.40
N LEU A 112 -5.93 4.49 0.40
CA LEU A 112 -6.43 3.79 1.59
C LEU A 112 -5.38 2.80 2.11
N LYS A 113 -5.08 2.89 3.38
CA LYS A 113 -4.14 1.98 4.07
C LYS A 113 -4.80 1.38 5.30
N THR A 114 -4.98 0.08 5.30
CA THR A 114 -5.45 -0.64 6.48
C THR A 114 -4.26 -1.14 7.32
N THR A 115 -4.40 -1.06 8.63
CA THR A 115 -3.43 -1.62 9.57
C THR A 115 -4.09 -2.70 10.42
N TRP A 116 -3.37 -3.81 10.64
CA TRP A 116 -3.87 -5.01 11.29
C TRP A 116 -2.97 -5.39 12.46
N ALA A 117 -3.56 -5.83 13.55
CA ALA A 117 -2.79 -6.41 14.65
C ALA A 117 -1.89 -7.55 14.16
N SER A 118 -0.77 -7.82 14.84
CA SER A 118 0.12 -8.90 14.47
C SER A 118 0.09 -10.02 15.50
N VAL A 119 0.30 -11.26 15.04
CA VAL A 119 0.43 -12.45 15.91
C VAL A 119 1.51 -12.25 16.98
N ALA A 120 2.62 -11.58 16.64
CA ALA A 120 3.72 -11.33 17.57
C ALA A 120 3.31 -10.44 18.76
N ASN A 121 2.34 -9.54 18.59
CA ASN A 121 1.87 -8.66 19.64
C ASN A 121 0.90 -9.33 20.61
N THR A 122 0.41 -10.55 20.32
CA THR A 122 -0.55 -11.27 21.15
C THR A 122 0.06 -11.86 22.43
N LYS A 123 1.38 -11.97 22.52
CA LYS A 123 2.06 -12.42 23.75
C LYS A 123 1.85 -11.48 24.94
N SER A 124 1.47 -10.22 24.71
CA SER A 124 1.15 -9.20 25.73
C SER A 124 -0.34 -9.01 26.00
N GLY A 125 -1.22 -9.81 25.38
CA GLY A 125 -2.68 -9.71 25.53
C GLY A 125 -3.33 -8.53 24.80
N LYS A 126 -2.57 -7.64 24.16
CA LYS A 126 -3.10 -6.53 23.35
C LYS A 126 -3.14 -6.91 21.88
N ARG A 127 -4.31 -7.25 21.38
CA ARG A 127 -4.58 -7.49 19.94
C ARG A 127 -5.00 -6.19 19.23
N SER A 128 -4.23 -5.12 19.38
CA SER A 128 -4.54 -3.86 18.70
C SER A 128 -3.44 -3.46 17.74
N SER A 129 -3.83 -2.96 16.58
CA SER A 129 -2.94 -2.28 15.66
C SER A 129 -2.88 -0.78 15.98
N SER A 130 -1.89 -0.08 15.48
CA SER A 130 -1.78 1.38 15.64
C SER A 130 -1.79 2.06 14.27
N ILE A 131 -2.53 3.15 14.18
CA ILE A 131 -2.49 4.04 13.02
C ILE A 131 -1.28 4.96 13.16
N PRO A 132 -0.48 5.15 12.08
CA PRO A 132 0.63 6.10 12.09
C PRO A 132 0.18 7.50 12.47
N THR A 133 1.00 8.20 13.26
CA THR A 133 0.76 9.61 13.63
C THR A 133 1.09 10.58 12.50
N GLN A 134 1.86 10.13 11.51
CA GLN A 134 2.16 10.81 10.26
C GLN A 134 2.26 9.79 9.12
N PRO A 135 2.00 10.18 7.87
CA PRO A 135 2.20 9.31 6.73
C PRO A 135 3.64 8.79 6.67
N THR A 136 3.78 7.50 6.34
CA THR A 136 5.10 6.89 6.13
C THR A 136 5.73 7.42 4.84
N TRP A 137 7.07 7.37 4.76
CA TRP A 137 7.78 7.82 3.58
C TRP A 137 7.34 7.09 2.30
N SER A 138 7.12 5.78 2.38
CA SER A 138 6.66 4.97 1.24
C SER A 138 5.30 5.41 0.71
N HIS A 139 4.36 5.72 1.61
CA HIS A 139 3.03 6.19 1.22
C HIS A 139 3.08 7.63 0.68
N LEU A 140 3.96 8.48 1.22
CA LEU A 140 4.21 9.81 0.66
C LEU A 140 4.79 9.73 -0.77
N CYS A 141 5.73 8.81 -1.02
CA CYS A 141 6.25 8.57 -2.37
C CYS A 141 5.13 8.13 -3.32
N GLN A 142 4.25 7.24 -2.88
CA GLN A 142 3.13 6.74 -3.67
C GLN A 142 2.21 7.88 -4.10
N VAL A 143 1.72 8.68 -3.15
CA VAL A 143 0.82 9.80 -3.47
C VAL A 143 1.52 10.96 -4.19
N ALA A 144 2.83 11.14 -4.02
CA ALA A 144 3.61 12.11 -4.80
C ALA A 144 3.63 11.74 -6.29
N GLY A 145 3.69 10.43 -6.61
CA GLY A 145 3.53 9.94 -7.97
C GLY A 145 2.15 10.26 -8.55
N TYR A 146 1.08 9.98 -7.79
CA TYR A 146 -0.29 10.31 -8.22
C TYR A 146 -0.50 11.81 -8.41
N TRP A 147 0.01 12.61 -7.47
CA TRP A 147 -0.01 14.07 -7.60
C TRP A 147 0.74 14.55 -8.84
N ALA A 148 1.90 13.98 -9.14
CA ALA A 148 2.68 14.36 -10.32
C ALA A 148 1.92 14.14 -11.63
N MET A 149 1.10 13.09 -11.69
CA MET A 149 0.28 12.74 -12.86
C MET A 149 -1.02 13.55 -12.94
N LYS A 150 -1.70 13.74 -11.82
CA LYS A 150 -3.05 14.36 -11.78
C LYS A 150 -3.03 15.85 -11.44
N ARG A 151 -2.00 16.34 -10.76
CA ARG A 151 -1.89 17.74 -10.26
C ARG A 151 -3.09 18.15 -9.39
N LYS A 152 -3.60 17.21 -8.60
CA LYS A 152 -4.73 17.42 -7.69
C LYS A 152 -4.31 17.18 -6.23
N PRO A 153 -4.98 17.82 -5.25
CA PRO A 153 -4.77 17.54 -3.84
C PRO A 153 -4.89 16.05 -3.53
N GLN A 154 -4.07 15.56 -2.60
CA GLN A 154 -4.02 14.15 -2.23
C GLN A 154 -4.47 13.94 -0.79
N ALA A 155 -5.05 12.79 -0.51
CA ALA A 155 -5.32 12.31 0.84
C ALA A 155 -4.77 10.90 1.07
N ILE A 156 -4.38 10.62 2.31
CA ILE A 156 -4.06 9.27 2.79
C ILE A 156 -5.00 8.97 3.94
N VAL A 157 -5.75 7.89 3.79
CA VAL A 157 -6.64 7.35 4.82
C VAL A 157 -5.98 6.13 5.44
N TYR A 158 -5.80 6.16 6.76
CA TYR A 158 -5.43 4.97 7.53
C TYR A 158 -6.63 4.50 8.33
N ALA A 159 -6.91 3.21 8.32
CA ALA A 159 -7.96 2.59 9.10
C ALA A 159 -7.47 1.34 9.82
N ASN A 160 -7.95 1.14 11.04
CA ASN A 160 -7.77 -0.08 11.82
C ASN A 160 -9.07 -0.44 12.56
N GLU A 161 -9.03 -1.45 13.41
CA GLU A 161 -10.17 -1.92 14.19
C GLU A 161 -10.71 -0.89 15.20
N ASN A 162 -9.92 0.09 15.61
CA ASN A 162 -10.29 1.04 16.65
C ASN A 162 -10.72 2.41 16.13
N ASN A 163 -10.12 2.86 15.02
CA ASN A 163 -10.34 4.20 14.48
C ASN A 163 -9.82 4.35 13.04
N PHE A 164 -9.97 5.54 12.50
CA PHE A 164 -9.32 5.96 11.26
C PHE A 164 -8.63 7.31 11.42
N ARG A 165 -7.80 7.67 10.45
CA ARG A 165 -7.15 8.97 10.35
C ARG A 165 -6.99 9.38 8.90
N VAL A 166 -7.40 10.61 8.59
CA VAL A 166 -7.28 11.21 7.27
C VAL A 166 -6.21 12.30 7.29
N PHE A 167 -5.23 12.15 6.41
CA PHE A 167 -4.23 13.16 6.15
C PHE A 167 -4.50 13.85 4.81
N THR A 168 -4.52 15.17 4.84
CA THR A 168 -4.58 16.07 3.67
C THR A 168 -3.58 17.20 3.88
N GLU A 169 -3.41 18.09 2.91
CA GLU A 169 -2.55 19.27 3.09
C GLU A 169 -2.96 20.17 4.26
N GLU A 170 -4.25 20.16 4.66
CA GLU A 170 -4.76 20.97 5.77
C GLU A 170 -4.16 20.57 7.14
N ASN A 171 -3.83 19.29 7.32
CA ASN A 171 -3.31 18.76 8.59
C ASN A 171 -1.96 18.04 8.47
N CYS A 172 -1.39 18.01 7.27
CA CYS A 172 -0.10 17.39 6.98
C CYS A 172 0.63 18.16 5.87
N GLU A 173 1.55 19.06 6.24
CA GLU A 173 2.36 19.86 5.31
C GLU A 173 3.07 19.03 4.24
N LYS A 174 3.42 17.77 4.56
CA LYS A 174 4.06 16.84 3.61
C LYS A 174 3.18 16.46 2.42
N LEU A 175 1.87 16.76 2.49
CA LEU A 175 0.92 16.58 1.39
C LEU A 175 0.63 17.88 0.63
N SER A 176 1.31 18.98 0.95
CA SER A 176 1.25 20.21 0.16
C SER A 176 1.81 19.97 -1.25
N ALA A 177 1.35 20.75 -2.23
CA ALA A 177 1.81 20.64 -3.62
C ALA A 177 3.35 20.79 -3.73
N GLU A 178 3.95 21.69 -2.94
CA GLU A 178 5.40 21.88 -2.92
C GLU A 178 6.14 20.66 -2.35
N ALA A 179 5.68 20.13 -1.21
CA ALA A 179 6.28 18.95 -0.60
C ALA A 179 6.19 17.73 -1.52
N LEU A 180 5.03 17.49 -2.14
CA LEU A 180 4.82 16.39 -3.09
C LEU A 180 5.70 16.55 -4.34
N GLN A 181 5.89 17.78 -4.85
CA GLN A 181 6.81 18.04 -5.95
C GLN A 181 8.27 17.69 -5.56
N ASN A 182 8.70 18.06 -4.36
CA ASN A 182 10.03 17.75 -3.88
C ASN A 182 10.25 16.24 -3.73
N ILE A 183 9.26 15.51 -3.18
CA ILE A 183 9.29 14.05 -3.09
C ILE A 183 9.36 13.43 -4.48
N TRP A 184 8.53 13.88 -5.41
CA TRP A 184 8.54 13.43 -6.80
C TRP A 184 9.91 13.61 -7.47
N ASN A 185 10.49 14.81 -7.35
CA ASN A 185 11.81 15.10 -7.90
C ASN A 185 12.89 14.16 -7.34
N HIS A 186 12.81 13.84 -6.04
CA HIS A 186 13.70 12.88 -5.40
C HIS A 186 13.51 11.45 -5.98
N MET A 187 12.26 11.02 -6.19
CA MET A 187 11.97 9.72 -6.80
C MET A 187 12.50 9.64 -8.23
N VAL A 188 12.25 10.66 -9.06
CA VAL A 188 12.77 10.73 -10.42
C VAL A 188 14.29 10.68 -10.47
N THR A 189 14.96 11.38 -9.54
CA THR A 189 16.42 11.34 -9.42
C THR A 189 16.91 9.92 -9.10
N LYS A 190 16.26 9.22 -8.18
CA LYS A 190 16.60 7.82 -7.86
C LYS A 190 16.38 6.88 -9.06
N CYS A 191 15.27 7.06 -9.79
CA CYS A 191 15.01 6.26 -10.99
C CYS A 191 16.10 6.49 -12.05
N ARG A 192 16.50 7.75 -12.29
CA ARG A 192 17.56 8.09 -13.24
C ARG A 192 18.91 7.48 -12.84
N ILE A 193 19.26 7.50 -11.56
CA ILE A 193 20.49 6.84 -11.07
C ILE A 193 20.42 5.33 -11.37
N ARG A 194 19.28 4.68 -11.11
CA ARG A 194 19.11 3.26 -11.40
C ARG A 194 19.17 2.92 -12.87
N GLU A 195 18.52 3.70 -13.74
CA GLU A 195 18.62 3.52 -15.19
C GLU A 195 20.06 3.69 -15.69
N ASN A 196 20.80 4.66 -15.17
CA ASN A 196 22.19 4.85 -15.52
C ASN A 196 23.07 3.68 -15.05
N LEU A 197 22.82 3.13 -13.86
CA LEU A 197 23.51 1.91 -13.40
C LEU A 197 23.23 0.72 -14.33
N LEU A 198 21.95 0.52 -14.70
CA LEU A 198 21.58 -0.55 -15.64
C LEU A 198 22.25 -0.40 -16.98
N LYS A 199 22.36 0.84 -17.51
CA LYS A 199 23.05 1.14 -18.78
C LYS A 199 24.57 0.97 -18.72
N SER A 200 25.18 1.09 -17.55
CA SER A 200 26.62 0.94 -17.35
C SER A 200 27.08 -0.50 -17.19
N ALA A 201 26.16 -1.46 -17.09
CA ALA A 201 26.44 -2.87 -16.93
C ALA A 201 26.08 -3.64 -18.20
N ASP A 202 27.04 -4.29 -18.83
CA ASP A 202 26.82 -5.15 -19.99
C ASP A 202 26.29 -6.53 -19.62
N THR A 203 26.58 -6.97 -18.39
CA THR A 203 26.19 -8.28 -17.86
C THR A 203 25.60 -8.17 -16.45
N ILE A 204 24.90 -9.22 -16.03
CA ILE A 204 24.42 -9.33 -14.63
C ILE A 204 25.59 -9.28 -13.65
N GLN A 205 26.74 -9.87 -13.98
CA GLN A 205 27.93 -9.87 -13.14
C GLN A 205 28.48 -8.46 -12.90
N ASP A 206 28.47 -7.61 -13.93
CA ASP A 206 28.87 -6.20 -13.79
C ASP A 206 27.91 -5.47 -12.87
N LEU A 207 26.59 -5.70 -13.02
CA LEU A 207 25.58 -5.09 -12.16
C LEU A 207 25.71 -5.54 -10.70
N LEU A 208 26.00 -6.82 -10.44
CA LEU A 208 26.22 -7.35 -9.09
C LEU A 208 27.38 -6.65 -8.36
N GLY A 209 28.38 -6.16 -9.12
CA GLY A 209 29.50 -5.38 -8.56
C GLY A 209 29.14 -3.92 -8.23
N LEU A 210 28.04 -3.42 -8.76
CA LEU A 210 27.61 -2.02 -8.63
C LEU A 210 26.46 -1.82 -7.62
N VAL A 211 25.76 -2.90 -7.25
CA VAL A 211 24.55 -2.84 -6.40
C VAL A 211 24.73 -3.72 -5.18
N GLU A 212 24.61 -3.16 -4.00
CA GLU A 212 24.52 -3.90 -2.76
C GLU A 212 23.05 -4.23 -2.44
N PRO A 213 22.67 -5.53 -2.35
CA PRO A 213 21.31 -5.90 -2.04
C PRO A 213 21.02 -5.73 -0.54
N ASP A 214 19.86 -5.19 -0.22
CA ASP A 214 19.35 -5.13 1.16
C ASP A 214 18.45 -6.33 1.44
N PHE A 215 19.03 -7.44 1.87
CA PHE A 215 18.28 -8.64 2.29
C PHE A 215 17.58 -8.47 3.65
N SER A 216 17.79 -7.37 4.37
CA SER A 216 17.08 -7.05 5.61
C SER A 216 15.74 -6.35 5.34
N HIS A 217 15.54 -5.84 4.12
CA HIS A 217 14.33 -5.14 3.76
C HIS A 217 13.10 -6.06 3.88
N MET A 218 11.98 -5.50 4.34
CA MET A 218 10.74 -6.23 4.58
C MET A 218 10.25 -7.07 3.38
N TRP A 219 10.47 -6.61 2.16
CA TRP A 219 10.09 -7.33 0.95
C TRP A 219 10.89 -8.63 0.74
N ALA A 220 12.11 -8.73 1.29
CA ALA A 220 12.89 -9.95 1.23
C ALA A 220 12.26 -11.10 2.03
N TRP A 221 11.43 -10.80 3.02
CA TRP A 221 10.73 -11.81 3.83
C TRP A 221 9.49 -12.38 3.13
N ASP A 222 9.01 -11.71 2.08
CA ASP A 222 7.87 -12.16 1.27
C ASP A 222 8.29 -12.99 0.06
N ILE A 223 9.60 -13.16 -0.16
CA ILE A 223 10.17 -13.98 -1.24
C ILE A 223 10.23 -15.44 -0.78
N HIS A 224 9.92 -16.36 -1.70
CA HIS A 224 10.10 -17.80 -1.42
C HIS A 224 11.51 -18.08 -0.92
N PRO A 225 11.70 -18.88 0.17
CA PRO A 225 13.00 -19.11 0.77
C PRO A 225 14.09 -19.59 -0.22
N ASP A 226 13.74 -20.46 -1.17
CA ASP A 226 14.68 -20.93 -2.18
C ASP A 226 15.16 -19.80 -3.09
N ALA A 227 14.25 -18.93 -3.56
CA ALA A 227 14.60 -17.78 -4.38
C ALA A 227 15.49 -16.80 -3.62
N LEU A 228 15.20 -16.57 -2.33
CA LEU A 228 16.04 -15.74 -1.46
C LEU A 228 17.44 -16.34 -1.26
N ASN A 229 17.52 -17.66 -1.06
CA ASN A 229 18.80 -18.34 -0.91
C ASN A 229 19.63 -18.27 -2.20
N GLU A 230 19.02 -18.45 -3.37
CA GLU A 230 19.72 -18.28 -4.65
C GLU A 230 20.20 -16.84 -4.87
N ALA A 231 19.36 -15.85 -4.52
CA ALA A 231 19.77 -14.45 -4.56
C ALA A 231 20.98 -14.18 -3.64
N LYS A 232 20.98 -14.69 -2.40
CA LYS A 232 22.11 -14.55 -1.47
C LYS A 232 23.39 -15.18 -2.03
N LYS A 233 23.30 -16.34 -2.67
CA LYS A 233 24.46 -16.98 -3.33
C LYS A 233 25.04 -16.12 -4.44
N LEU A 234 24.20 -15.50 -5.28
CA LEU A 234 24.65 -14.59 -6.34
C LEU A 234 25.51 -13.45 -5.80
N TRP A 235 25.11 -12.86 -4.67
CA TRP A 235 25.89 -11.80 -4.01
C TRP A 235 26.91 -12.30 -2.97
N ARG A 236 27.13 -13.63 -2.87
CA ARG A 236 28.09 -14.23 -1.93
C ARG A 236 27.82 -13.86 -0.46
N PHE A 237 26.56 -13.74 -0.06
CA PHE A 237 26.11 -13.55 1.33
C PHE A 237 25.91 -14.90 2.07
N VAL A 238 26.69 -15.90 1.75
CA VAL A 238 26.64 -17.24 2.40
C VAL A 238 27.84 -17.40 3.29
#